data_98bda3136f356e36d93d8438ba471d4d
#
_entry.id   98bda3136f356e36d93d8438ba471d4d
#
_cell.length_a   1.000
_cell.length_b   1.000
_cell.length_c   1.000
_cell.angle_alpha   90.00
_cell.angle_beta   90.00
_cell.angle_gamma   90.00
#
_symmetry.space_group_name_H-M   'P 1'
#
loop_
_entity.id
_entity.type
_entity.pdbx_description
1 polymer ?
#
loop_
_entity_poly.entity_id
_entity_poly.type
_entity_poly.pdbx_seq_one_letter_code
_entity_poly.pdbx_strand_id
1 'polypeptide(L)'
;MFKAIIAIIVIAILGVLGYAAISPDHFRIERTTTIAAPPEKVFPLINDLHQWKAWSPWEKLDPALKRSYSGPKEGVGAAYSWQGNNEVGTGRMEITQSEPASKVEIKLDFQMPFEAHNTAEFNLQPQNGGSTQVTWAMYGPSPYTHRLMQVFFDMDDMVGSKFDQGLMNLKAAAEK
;
A
#
# COMPACT_ATOMS: atom_id res chain seq x y z
N MET A 1 9.91 7.37 46.40
CA MET A 1 9.03 6.72 45.40
C MET A 1 8.77 7.62 44.18
N PHE A 2 8.29 8.87 44.31
CA PHE A 2 7.98 9.77 43.19
C PHE A 2 9.18 10.03 42.25
N LYS A 3 10.38 10.34 42.77
CA LYS A 3 11.62 10.52 41.99
C LYS A 3 12.03 9.28 41.21
N ALA A 4 11.82 8.08 41.74
CA ALA A 4 12.09 6.82 41.04
C ALA A 4 11.13 6.57 39.88
N ILE A 5 9.85 6.90 40.03
CA ILE A 5 8.85 6.81 38.96
C ILE A 5 9.21 7.75 37.81
N ILE A 6 9.58 9.02 38.12
CA ILE A 6 10.02 9.99 37.11
C ILE A 6 11.26 9.46 36.35
N ALA A 7 12.24 8.92 37.08
CA ALA A 7 13.46 8.38 36.46
C ALA A 7 13.12 7.22 35.49
N ILE A 8 12.22 6.31 35.86
CA ILE A 8 11.78 5.21 35.01
C ILE A 8 11.09 5.75 33.74
N ILE A 9 10.19 6.73 33.87
CA ILE A 9 9.50 7.34 32.73
C ILE A 9 10.52 8.00 31.77
N VAL A 10 11.48 8.75 32.30
CA VAL A 10 12.52 9.39 31.49
C VAL A 10 13.35 8.35 30.75
N ILE A 11 13.77 7.28 31.41
CA ILE A 11 14.52 6.19 30.78
C ILE A 11 13.69 5.52 29.68
N ALA A 12 12.40 5.26 29.91
CA ALA A 12 11.51 4.69 28.92
C ALA A 12 11.37 5.60 27.67
N ILE A 13 11.18 6.91 27.87
CA ILE A 13 11.10 7.89 26.77
C ILE A 13 12.41 7.90 25.98
N LEU A 14 13.56 7.98 26.66
CA LEU A 14 14.87 7.96 26.00
C LEU A 14 15.10 6.66 25.24
N GLY A 15 14.63 5.51 25.77
CA GLY A 15 14.67 4.22 25.10
C GLY A 15 13.87 4.23 23.78
N VAL A 16 12.63 4.75 23.81
CA VAL A 16 11.77 4.88 22.62
C VAL A 16 12.39 5.81 21.57
N LEU A 17 12.88 6.98 22.00
CA LEU A 17 13.53 7.93 21.10
C LEU A 17 14.80 7.34 20.48
N GLY A 18 15.62 6.66 21.29
CA GLY A 18 16.84 5.99 20.82
C GLY A 18 16.54 4.86 19.84
N TYR A 19 15.53 4.01 20.13
CA TYR A 19 15.11 2.96 19.22
C TYR A 19 14.64 3.53 17.88
N ALA A 20 13.78 4.56 17.88
CA ALA A 20 13.34 5.22 16.66
C ALA A 20 14.50 5.84 15.86
N ALA A 21 15.56 6.31 16.54
CA ALA A 21 16.72 6.90 15.88
C ALA A 21 17.56 5.89 15.09
N ILE A 22 17.66 4.66 15.57
CA ILE A 22 18.43 3.57 14.92
C ILE A 22 17.59 2.69 13.99
N SER A 23 16.25 2.85 13.99
CA SER A 23 15.36 2.11 13.09
C SER A 23 15.61 2.48 11.62
N PRO A 24 15.38 1.58 10.65
CA PRO A 24 15.55 1.85 9.23
C PRO A 24 14.77 3.09 8.78
N ASP A 25 15.37 3.87 7.90
CA ASP A 25 14.77 5.10 7.34
C ASP A 25 13.90 4.85 6.11
N HIS A 26 13.74 3.57 5.75
CA HIS A 26 12.83 3.09 4.71
C HIS A 26 12.01 1.92 5.24
N PHE A 27 10.80 1.77 4.72
CA PHE A 27 9.96 0.61 4.98
C PHE A 27 9.62 -0.10 3.67
N ARG A 28 9.32 -1.41 3.77
CA ARG A 28 8.74 -2.22 2.71
C ARG A 28 7.76 -3.19 3.34
N ILE A 29 6.54 -3.18 2.85
CA ILE A 29 5.46 -4.11 3.20
C ILE A 29 5.08 -4.82 1.92
N GLU A 30 5.02 -6.15 1.93
CA GLU A 30 4.64 -6.91 0.75
C GLU A 30 3.82 -8.14 1.10
N ARG A 31 2.93 -8.53 0.18
CA ARG A 31 2.16 -9.77 0.24
C ARG A 31 2.15 -10.43 -1.14
N THR A 32 2.06 -11.73 -1.14
CA THR A 32 2.11 -12.53 -2.36
C THR A 32 0.98 -13.55 -2.37
N THR A 33 0.36 -13.73 -3.53
CA THR A 33 -0.64 -14.79 -3.74
C THR A 33 -0.48 -15.42 -5.11
N THR A 34 -1.03 -16.63 -5.26
CA THR A 34 -1.13 -17.29 -6.57
C THR A 34 -2.57 -17.24 -7.06
N ILE A 35 -2.76 -16.74 -8.28
CA ILE A 35 -4.04 -16.60 -8.97
C ILE A 35 -4.09 -17.64 -10.11
N ALA A 36 -5.17 -18.41 -10.18
CA ALA A 36 -5.37 -19.44 -11.22
C ALA A 36 -5.86 -18.79 -12.53
N ALA A 37 -5.09 -17.82 -13.03
CA ALA A 37 -5.31 -17.14 -14.29
C ALA A 37 -3.95 -16.69 -14.87
N PRO A 38 -3.80 -16.61 -16.21
CA PRO A 38 -2.57 -16.15 -16.84
C PRO A 38 -2.36 -14.65 -16.60
N PRO A 39 -1.09 -14.16 -16.64
CA PRO A 39 -0.76 -12.77 -16.37
C PRO A 39 -1.55 -11.76 -17.22
N GLU A 40 -1.85 -12.10 -18.46
CA GLU A 40 -2.60 -11.25 -19.40
C GLU A 40 -4.04 -10.98 -18.93
N LYS A 41 -4.60 -11.86 -18.10
CA LYS A 41 -5.94 -11.70 -17.50
C LYS A 41 -5.89 -10.93 -16.20
N VAL A 42 -4.81 -11.04 -15.44
CA VAL A 42 -4.61 -10.35 -14.15
C VAL A 42 -4.15 -8.91 -14.36
N PHE A 43 -3.21 -8.69 -15.27
CA PHE A 43 -2.55 -7.41 -15.51
C PHE A 43 -3.52 -6.24 -15.78
N PRO A 44 -4.55 -6.35 -16.63
CA PRO A 44 -5.50 -5.26 -16.88
C PRO A 44 -6.26 -4.82 -15.63
N LEU A 45 -6.52 -5.73 -14.68
CA LEU A 45 -7.20 -5.40 -13.42
C LEU A 45 -6.36 -4.49 -12.52
N ILE A 46 -5.03 -4.47 -12.70
CA ILE A 46 -4.09 -3.65 -11.95
C ILE A 46 -3.75 -2.38 -12.75
N ASN A 47 -3.50 -2.53 -14.06
CA ASN A 47 -3.01 -1.48 -14.94
C ASN A 47 -4.07 -0.43 -15.33
N ASP A 48 -5.35 -0.76 -15.27
CA ASP A 48 -6.48 0.18 -15.39
C ASP A 48 -7.01 0.55 -14.00
N LEU A 49 -6.72 1.76 -13.54
CA LEU A 49 -7.12 2.23 -12.20
C LEU A 49 -8.64 2.28 -12.00
N HIS A 50 -9.45 2.24 -13.08
CA HIS A 50 -10.91 2.14 -12.97
C HIS A 50 -11.36 0.75 -12.50
N GLN A 51 -10.55 -0.30 -12.74
CA GLN A 51 -10.83 -1.67 -12.32
C GLN A 51 -10.62 -1.88 -10.82
N TRP A 52 -9.90 -0.99 -10.14
CA TRP A 52 -9.62 -1.08 -8.72
C TRP A 52 -10.89 -1.13 -7.85
N LYS A 53 -11.99 -0.55 -8.32
CA LYS A 53 -13.31 -0.63 -7.67
C LYS A 53 -13.77 -2.07 -7.43
N ALA A 54 -13.33 -3.00 -8.26
CA ALA A 54 -13.75 -4.40 -8.17
C ALA A 54 -13.03 -5.16 -7.05
N TRP A 55 -11.78 -4.78 -6.74
CA TRP A 55 -10.92 -5.58 -5.88
C TRP A 55 -10.21 -4.81 -4.75
N SER A 56 -9.92 -3.52 -4.90
CA SER A 56 -9.21 -2.75 -3.86
C SER A 56 -10.03 -2.70 -2.57
N PRO A 57 -9.42 -3.04 -1.42
CA PRO A 57 -10.11 -3.06 -0.14
C PRO A 57 -10.53 -1.66 0.34
N TRP A 58 -9.79 -0.62 -0.08
CA TRP A 58 -10.09 0.77 0.31
C TRP A 58 -11.31 1.33 -0.39
N GLU A 59 -11.70 0.80 -1.54
CA GLU A 59 -12.84 1.27 -2.32
C GLU A 59 -14.20 1.11 -1.63
N LYS A 60 -14.26 0.26 -0.58
CA LYS A 60 -15.49 -0.06 0.16
C LYS A 60 -15.53 0.56 1.56
N LEU A 61 -14.45 1.22 2.02
CA LEU A 61 -14.37 1.77 3.38
C LEU A 61 -15.14 3.08 3.53
N ASP A 62 -15.37 3.80 2.43
CA ASP A 62 -16.14 5.04 2.42
C ASP A 62 -17.20 5.05 1.30
N PRO A 63 -18.50 4.92 1.61
CA PRO A 63 -19.54 5.01 0.61
C PRO A 63 -19.63 6.38 -0.10
N ALA A 64 -19.11 7.44 0.55
CA ALA A 64 -19.07 8.80 0.01
C ALA A 64 -17.75 9.16 -0.68
N LEU A 65 -16.86 8.20 -0.89
CA LEU A 65 -15.55 8.38 -1.51
C LEU A 65 -15.66 9.08 -2.86
N LYS A 66 -15.04 10.26 -2.95
CA LYS A 66 -14.95 11.01 -4.20
C LYS A 66 -13.74 10.54 -4.99
N ARG A 67 -13.93 10.31 -6.28
CA ARG A 67 -12.93 9.77 -7.20
C ARG A 67 -12.78 10.68 -8.41
N SER A 68 -11.55 10.90 -8.81
CA SER A 68 -11.21 11.65 -10.02
C SER A 68 -10.10 10.92 -10.77
N TYR A 69 -10.27 10.77 -12.07
CA TYR A 69 -9.31 10.10 -12.95
C TYR A 69 -8.76 11.12 -13.95
N SER A 70 -7.48 11.01 -14.28
CA SER A 70 -6.82 11.88 -15.25
C SER A 70 -5.72 11.13 -15.99
N GLY A 71 -5.26 11.68 -17.12
CA GLY A 71 -4.29 11.01 -18.00
C GLY A 71 -4.95 9.97 -18.92
N PRO A 72 -4.18 9.01 -19.44
CA PRO A 72 -4.70 7.91 -20.24
C PRO A 72 -5.58 6.99 -19.38
N LYS A 73 -6.39 6.16 -20.03
CA LYS A 73 -7.29 5.22 -19.36
C LYS A 73 -6.51 4.21 -18.51
N GLU A 74 -5.38 3.73 -19.03
CA GLU A 74 -4.54 2.69 -18.42
C GLU A 74 -3.06 2.92 -18.75
N GLY A 75 -2.17 2.28 -18.00
CA GLY A 75 -0.73 2.35 -18.22
C GLY A 75 -0.10 3.64 -17.70
N VAL A 76 1.13 3.90 -18.16
CA VAL A 76 1.95 5.02 -17.68
C VAL A 76 1.23 6.36 -17.88
N GLY A 77 1.19 7.17 -16.79
CA GLY A 77 0.50 8.46 -16.74
C GLY A 77 -0.97 8.38 -16.37
N ALA A 78 -1.59 7.19 -16.34
CA ALA A 78 -2.92 7.02 -15.76
C ALA A 78 -2.89 7.39 -14.29
N ALA A 79 -3.80 8.24 -13.86
CA ALA A 79 -3.82 8.72 -12.49
C ALA A 79 -5.23 8.70 -11.89
N TYR A 80 -5.27 8.46 -10.58
CA TYR A 80 -6.47 8.39 -9.76
C TYR A 80 -6.26 9.21 -8.48
N SER A 81 -7.17 10.13 -8.21
CA SER A 81 -7.19 10.91 -6.98
C SER A 81 -8.44 10.56 -6.19
N TRP A 82 -8.31 10.50 -4.88
CA TRP A 82 -9.42 10.21 -3.98
C TRP A 82 -9.50 11.20 -2.84
N GLN A 83 -10.72 11.40 -2.35
CA GLN A 83 -11.02 12.14 -1.13
C GLN A 83 -12.10 11.37 -0.37
N GLY A 84 -11.74 10.84 0.78
CA GLY A 84 -12.60 10.04 1.63
C GLY A 84 -12.59 10.48 3.08
N ASN A 85 -13.17 9.63 3.93
CA ASN A 85 -13.20 9.80 5.38
C ASN A 85 -11.81 9.58 6.01
N ASN A 86 -11.73 9.60 7.35
CA ASN A 86 -10.47 9.42 8.08
C ASN A 86 -9.82 8.03 7.90
N GLU A 87 -10.57 7.02 7.46
CA GLU A 87 -10.05 5.66 7.22
C GLU A 87 -9.37 5.55 5.85
N VAL A 88 -9.88 6.28 4.86
CA VAL A 88 -9.37 6.26 3.48
C VAL A 88 -8.42 7.44 3.22
N GLY A 89 -8.67 8.57 3.87
CA GLY A 89 -7.89 9.78 3.71
C GLY A 89 -8.08 10.46 2.36
N THR A 90 -7.07 11.24 1.97
CA THR A 90 -7.02 11.94 0.69
C THR A 90 -5.65 11.71 0.06
N GLY A 91 -5.63 11.47 -1.25
CA GLY A 91 -4.38 11.25 -1.95
C GLY A 91 -4.55 11.13 -3.47
N ARG A 92 -3.42 10.83 -4.10
CA ARG A 92 -3.31 10.62 -5.55
C ARG A 92 -2.34 9.48 -5.82
N MET A 93 -2.63 8.68 -6.80
CA MET A 93 -1.70 7.72 -7.37
C MET A 93 -1.60 7.89 -8.88
N GLU A 94 -0.42 7.55 -9.42
CA GLU A 94 -0.12 7.63 -10.84
C GLU A 94 0.77 6.46 -11.24
N ILE A 95 0.42 5.76 -12.32
CA ILE A 95 1.25 4.69 -12.87
C ILE A 95 2.50 5.31 -13.49
N THR A 96 3.67 4.97 -12.95
CA THR A 96 4.98 5.45 -13.40
C THR A 96 5.70 4.46 -14.30
N GLN A 97 5.42 3.15 -14.12
CA GLN A 97 5.95 2.07 -14.96
C GLN A 97 4.86 1.05 -15.24
N SER A 98 4.81 0.55 -16.46
CA SER A 98 3.85 -0.48 -16.89
C SER A 98 4.54 -1.37 -17.93
N GLU A 99 4.86 -2.58 -17.51
CA GLU A 99 5.42 -3.63 -18.36
C GLU A 99 4.35 -4.71 -18.57
N PRO A 100 3.87 -4.92 -19.79
CA PRO A 100 2.77 -5.82 -20.07
C PRO A 100 2.95 -7.19 -19.42
N ALA A 101 1.91 -7.64 -18.71
CA ALA A 101 1.83 -8.95 -18.05
C ALA A 101 2.95 -9.24 -17.02
N SER A 102 3.77 -8.26 -16.62
CA SER A 102 4.89 -8.49 -15.71
C SER A 102 4.98 -7.51 -14.55
N LYS A 103 4.84 -6.19 -14.79
CA LYS A 103 5.05 -5.20 -13.72
C LYS A 103 4.15 -3.96 -13.88
N VAL A 104 3.66 -3.47 -12.74
CA VAL A 104 3.08 -2.12 -12.64
C VAL A 104 3.69 -1.42 -11.43
N GLU A 105 4.24 -0.22 -11.64
CA GLU A 105 4.73 0.63 -10.56
C GLU A 105 3.89 1.92 -10.50
N ILE A 106 3.58 2.32 -9.28
CA ILE A 106 2.63 3.40 -9.00
C ILE A 106 3.25 4.31 -7.96
N LYS A 107 3.39 5.59 -8.31
CA LYS A 107 3.64 6.65 -7.34
C LYS A 107 2.39 6.87 -6.50
N LEU A 108 2.53 6.93 -5.19
CA LEU A 108 1.43 7.01 -4.24
C LEU A 108 1.67 8.19 -3.28
N ASP A 109 0.92 9.26 -3.48
CA ASP A 109 1.02 10.49 -2.70
C ASP A 109 -0.20 10.61 -1.77
N PHE A 110 0.00 10.45 -0.46
CA PHE A 110 -1.00 10.74 0.55
C PHE A 110 -0.90 12.20 0.98
N GLN A 111 -2.05 12.85 1.19
CA GLN A 111 -2.17 14.23 1.65
C GLN A 111 -2.79 14.30 3.06
N MET A 112 -3.72 13.39 3.37
CA MET A 112 -4.38 13.29 4.66
C MET A 112 -4.55 11.82 5.06
N PRO A 113 -4.48 11.47 6.36
CA PRO A 113 -4.29 12.37 7.52
C PRO A 113 -2.85 12.87 7.68
N PHE A 114 -1.86 12.23 7.05
CA PHE A 114 -0.45 12.60 7.07
C PHE A 114 0.10 12.59 5.64
N GLU A 115 0.93 13.56 5.33
CA GLU A 115 1.63 13.62 4.05
C GLU A 115 2.67 12.48 3.98
N ALA A 116 2.61 11.69 2.91
CA ALA A 116 3.55 10.62 2.65
C ALA A 116 3.67 10.35 1.14
N HIS A 117 4.89 10.03 0.71
CA HIS A 117 5.24 9.73 -0.68
C HIS A 117 5.81 8.33 -0.74
N ASN A 118 5.07 7.42 -1.32
CA ASN A 118 5.42 6.02 -1.39
C ASN A 118 5.39 5.52 -2.84
N THR A 119 5.92 4.34 -3.04
CA THR A 119 5.78 3.57 -4.28
C THR A 119 5.01 2.30 -3.97
N ALA A 120 3.97 2.02 -4.75
CA ALA A 120 3.34 0.72 -4.80
C ALA A 120 3.81 -0.04 -6.04
N GLU A 121 4.08 -1.33 -5.90
CA GLU A 121 4.63 -2.16 -6.96
C GLU A 121 3.87 -3.48 -7.03
N PHE A 122 3.47 -3.86 -8.24
CA PHE A 122 2.92 -5.17 -8.54
C PHE A 122 3.86 -5.90 -9.47
N ASN A 123 4.30 -7.08 -9.06
CA ASN A 123 5.08 -8.00 -9.89
C ASN A 123 4.24 -9.24 -10.19
N LEU A 124 4.13 -9.59 -11.47
CA LEU A 124 3.39 -10.74 -11.96
C LEU A 124 4.39 -11.73 -12.55
N GLN A 125 4.44 -12.93 -11.99
CA GLN A 125 5.32 -13.99 -12.45
C GLN A 125 4.47 -15.18 -12.92
N PRO A 126 4.52 -15.52 -14.22
CA PRO A 126 3.82 -16.69 -14.73
C PRO A 126 4.34 -17.96 -14.05
N GLN A 127 3.41 -18.84 -13.69
CA GLN A 127 3.70 -20.11 -13.06
C GLN A 127 3.22 -21.26 -13.95
N ASN A 128 3.70 -22.47 -13.70
CA ASN A 128 3.25 -23.66 -14.38
C ASN A 128 1.72 -23.85 -14.20
N GLY A 129 1.05 -24.38 -15.24
CA GLY A 129 -0.39 -24.63 -15.20
C GLY A 129 -1.27 -23.41 -15.49
N GLY A 130 -0.69 -22.32 -16.06
CA GLY A 130 -1.46 -21.14 -16.47
C GLY A 130 -1.90 -20.25 -15.31
N SER A 131 -1.21 -20.32 -14.18
CA SER A 131 -1.41 -19.45 -13.02
C SER A 131 -0.35 -18.32 -12.96
N THR A 132 -0.62 -17.33 -12.12
CA THR A 132 0.27 -16.17 -11.92
C THR A 132 0.55 -15.98 -10.43
N GLN A 133 1.81 -15.89 -10.06
CA GLN A 133 2.19 -15.35 -8.77
C GLN A 133 2.17 -13.83 -8.83
N VAL A 134 1.38 -13.19 -7.96
CA VAL A 134 1.27 -11.74 -7.85
C VAL A 134 1.84 -11.31 -6.51
N THR A 135 2.86 -10.47 -6.55
CA THR A 135 3.41 -9.80 -5.37
C THR A 135 3.01 -8.34 -5.40
N TRP A 136 2.35 -7.88 -4.35
CA TRP A 136 2.01 -6.48 -4.12
C TRP A 136 2.89 -5.94 -3.01
N ALA A 137 3.70 -4.95 -3.31
CA ALA A 137 4.57 -4.27 -2.37
C ALA A 137 4.24 -2.78 -2.28
N MET A 138 4.48 -2.18 -1.11
CA MET A 138 4.56 -0.74 -0.93
C MET A 138 5.82 -0.43 -0.13
N TYR A 139 6.56 0.57 -0.58
CA TYR A 139 7.78 1.02 0.07
C TYR A 139 7.95 2.53 -0.06
N GLY A 140 8.75 3.09 0.83
CA GLY A 140 9.02 4.52 0.83
C GLY A 140 9.88 4.95 2.00
N PRO A 141 10.14 6.26 2.12
CA PRO A 141 10.89 6.81 3.25
C PRO A 141 10.11 6.67 4.54
N SER A 142 10.83 6.40 5.63
CA SER A 142 10.31 6.37 6.98
C SER A 142 11.00 7.47 7.81
N PRO A 143 10.52 8.73 7.74
CA PRO A 143 11.09 9.82 8.51
C PRO A 143 11.00 9.55 10.02
N TYR A 144 11.80 10.24 10.82
CA TYR A 144 11.91 9.98 12.25
C TYR A 144 10.55 9.95 12.98
N THR A 145 9.65 10.86 12.62
CA THR A 145 8.28 10.90 13.18
C THR A 145 7.49 9.62 12.90
N HIS A 146 7.60 9.05 11.69
CA HIS A 146 6.97 7.78 11.34
C HIS A 146 7.60 6.61 12.10
N ARG A 147 8.94 6.58 12.21
CA ARG A 147 9.66 5.57 13.01
C ARG A 147 9.26 5.59 14.48
N LEU A 148 9.02 6.78 15.02
CA LEU A 148 8.52 6.94 16.39
C LEU A 148 7.10 6.38 16.54
N MET A 149 6.21 6.60 15.57
CA MET A 149 4.86 6.03 15.57
C MET A 149 4.87 4.51 15.44
N GLN A 150 5.79 3.95 14.64
CA GLN A 150 5.93 2.50 14.44
C GLN A 150 6.33 1.74 15.72
N VAL A 151 6.86 2.41 16.73
CA VAL A 151 7.09 1.79 18.06
C VAL A 151 5.77 1.38 18.72
N PHE A 152 4.67 2.07 18.40
CA PHE A 152 3.35 1.88 19.01
C PHE A 152 2.35 1.20 18.08
N PHE A 153 2.58 1.24 16.77
CA PHE A 153 1.67 0.73 15.75
C PHE A 153 2.42 -0.18 14.77
N ASP A 154 1.92 -1.40 14.61
CA ASP A 154 2.46 -2.31 13.60
C ASP A 154 1.89 -1.97 12.22
N MET A 155 2.72 -1.32 11.40
CA MET A 155 2.36 -0.94 10.03
C MET A 155 2.21 -2.17 9.12
N ASP A 156 2.96 -3.25 9.39
CA ASP A 156 2.85 -4.48 8.60
C ASP A 156 1.49 -5.16 8.84
N ASP A 157 1.02 -5.21 10.08
CA ASP A 157 -0.31 -5.71 10.40
C ASP A 157 -1.41 -4.84 9.79
N MET A 158 -1.30 -3.51 9.91
CA MET A 158 -2.34 -2.58 9.43
C MET A 158 -2.47 -2.57 7.90
N VAL A 159 -1.36 -2.41 7.19
CA VAL A 159 -1.34 -2.30 5.74
C VAL A 159 -1.31 -3.67 5.09
N GLY A 160 -0.50 -4.60 5.62
CA GLY A 160 -0.37 -5.95 5.08
C GLY A 160 -1.67 -6.73 5.10
N SER A 161 -2.48 -6.61 6.17
CA SER A 161 -3.81 -7.24 6.20
C SER A 161 -4.75 -6.72 5.09
N LYS A 162 -4.63 -5.43 4.72
CA LYS A 162 -5.36 -4.87 3.58
C LYS A 162 -4.85 -5.40 2.25
N PHE A 163 -3.53 -5.60 2.12
CA PHE A 163 -2.95 -6.23 0.92
C PHE A 163 -3.44 -7.67 0.76
N ASP A 164 -3.46 -8.45 1.84
CA ASP A 164 -4.00 -9.81 1.82
C ASP A 164 -5.47 -9.83 1.34
N GLN A 165 -6.31 -8.95 1.89
CA GLN A 165 -7.69 -8.82 1.46
C GLN A 165 -7.80 -8.38 -0.01
N GLY A 166 -6.99 -7.41 -0.44
CA GLY A 166 -6.96 -6.93 -1.82
C GLY A 166 -6.54 -8.00 -2.80
N LEU A 167 -5.50 -8.77 -2.47
CA LEU A 167 -5.03 -9.90 -3.30
C LEU A 167 -6.06 -11.03 -3.38
N MET A 168 -6.80 -11.33 -2.30
CA MET A 168 -7.91 -12.27 -2.35
C MET A 168 -9.04 -11.78 -3.26
N ASN A 169 -9.38 -10.50 -3.20
CA ASN A 169 -10.40 -9.91 -4.06
C ASN A 169 -9.95 -9.89 -5.55
N LEU A 170 -8.66 -9.55 -5.79
CA LEU A 170 -8.07 -9.56 -7.14
C LEU A 170 -8.10 -10.98 -7.73
N LYS A 171 -7.75 -11.98 -6.93
CA LYS A 171 -7.87 -13.39 -7.28
C LYS A 171 -9.30 -13.74 -7.67
N ALA A 172 -10.27 -13.42 -6.84
CA ALA A 172 -11.68 -13.69 -7.13
C ALA A 172 -12.19 -12.93 -8.38
N ALA A 173 -11.63 -11.77 -8.70
CA ALA A 173 -11.96 -11.01 -9.91
C ALA A 173 -11.34 -11.63 -11.18
N ALA A 174 -10.10 -12.12 -11.09
CA ALA A 174 -9.37 -12.69 -12.23
C ALA A 174 -9.77 -14.13 -12.58
N GLU A 175 -10.25 -14.91 -11.61
CA GLU A 175 -10.63 -16.31 -11.78
C GLU A 175 -12.09 -16.52 -12.27
N LYS A 176 -12.84 -15.43 -12.48
CA LYS A 176 -14.17 -15.46 -13.14
C LYS A 176 -13.99 -15.62 -14.66
#